data_7bc08ad884e37ce68843abad75a59b82
#
_entry.id   7bc08ad884e37ce68843abad75a59b82
#
_cell.length_a   1.000
_cell.length_b   1.000
_cell.length_c   1.000
_cell.angle_alpha   90.00
_cell.angle_beta   90.00
_cell.angle_gamma   90.00
#
_symmetry.space_group_name_H-M   'P 1'
#
loop_
_entity.id
_entity.type
_entity.pdbx_description
1 polymer ?
#
loop_
_entity_poly.entity_id
_entity_poly.type
_entity_poly.pdbx_seq_one_letter_code
_entity_poly.pdbx_strand_id
1 'polypeptide(L)'
;KIGLVHVGGGDENDLKQLKEFAKKNNVKFEVSERLNHEDLVQLLISSLAVVSLAHQEPFGLTPVEAHAVGVPALMVDEGGFSSTIIDGESGRLLPRNDYASWHSALNEATNPENRRKWSAKGREIVKHLALDPEGRALELLKIIQQLIQ
;
A
#
# COMPACT_ATOMS: atom_id res chain seq x y z
N LYS A 1 -11.13 -11.69 13.72
CA LYS A 1 -11.13 -10.21 13.79
C LYS A 1 -9.87 -9.69 13.12
N ILE A 2 -10.01 -8.71 12.24
CA ILE A 2 -8.88 -7.99 11.62
C ILE A 2 -8.42 -6.92 12.61
N GLY A 3 -7.12 -6.79 12.81
CA GLY A 3 -6.49 -5.69 13.53
C GLY A 3 -5.89 -4.69 12.56
N LEU A 4 -5.55 -3.52 13.06
CA LEU A 4 -4.86 -2.46 12.35
C LEU A 4 -3.54 -2.16 13.06
N VAL A 5 -2.46 -2.13 12.31
CA VAL A 5 -1.15 -1.66 12.78
C VAL A 5 -0.82 -0.36 12.02
N HIS A 6 -0.63 0.71 12.76
CA HIS A 6 -0.12 1.97 12.22
C HIS A 6 1.40 1.99 12.37
N VAL A 7 2.11 2.21 11.27
CA VAL A 7 3.57 2.35 11.25
C VAL A 7 3.93 3.78 10.91
N GLY A 8 4.73 4.39 11.77
CA GLY A 8 5.14 5.78 11.66
C GLY A 8 4.74 6.61 12.86
N GLY A 9 5.25 7.81 12.92
CA GLY A 9 4.88 8.79 13.91
C GLY A 9 3.53 9.45 13.62
N GLY A 10 3.16 10.41 14.44
CA GLY A 10 1.96 11.22 14.30
C GLY A 10 1.85 12.17 15.48
N ASP A 11 0.90 13.07 15.42
CA ASP A 11 0.56 13.90 16.58
C ASP A 11 0.04 13.01 17.72
N GLU A 12 0.52 13.23 18.94
CA GLU A 12 0.17 12.41 20.11
C GLU A 12 -1.33 12.43 20.41
N ASN A 13 -1.99 13.58 20.20
CA ASN A 13 -3.43 13.70 20.43
C ASN A 13 -4.22 12.92 19.38
N ASP A 14 -3.79 12.97 18.12
CA ASP A 14 -4.42 12.21 17.03
C ASP A 14 -4.28 10.70 17.27
N LEU A 15 -3.10 10.24 17.63
CA LEU A 15 -2.84 8.83 17.95
C LEU A 15 -3.66 8.37 19.16
N LYS A 16 -3.81 9.24 20.16
CA LYS A 16 -4.67 8.95 21.33
C LYS A 16 -6.13 8.81 20.93
N GLN A 17 -6.65 9.77 20.13
CA GLN A 17 -8.02 9.72 19.63
C GLN A 17 -8.27 8.46 18.79
N LEU A 18 -7.34 8.08 17.93
CA LEU A 18 -7.44 6.85 17.12
C LEU A 18 -7.48 5.60 18.01
N LYS A 19 -6.65 5.53 19.05
CA LYS A 19 -6.65 4.41 20.01
C LYS A 19 -7.99 4.32 20.76
N GLU A 20 -8.53 5.45 21.21
CA GLU A 20 -9.83 5.51 21.88
C GLU A 20 -10.97 5.10 20.94
N PHE A 21 -10.94 5.59 19.70
CA PHE A 21 -11.93 5.23 18.68
C PHE A 21 -11.88 3.73 18.34
N ALA A 22 -10.68 3.17 18.15
CA ALA A 22 -10.52 1.74 17.92
C ALA A 22 -11.04 0.90 19.10
N LYS A 23 -10.72 1.30 20.32
CA LYS A 23 -11.22 0.65 21.54
C LYS A 23 -12.75 0.68 21.62
N LYS A 24 -13.36 1.83 21.36
CA LYS A 24 -14.82 2.01 21.35
C LYS A 24 -15.50 1.09 20.32
N ASN A 25 -14.85 0.85 19.19
CA ASN A 25 -15.36 0.01 18.12
C ASN A 25 -14.84 -1.45 18.18
N ASN A 26 -14.17 -1.82 19.27
CA ASN A 26 -13.65 -3.17 19.49
C ASN A 26 -12.68 -3.65 18.38
N VAL A 27 -11.89 -2.72 17.83
CA VAL A 27 -10.83 -2.96 16.85
C VAL A 27 -9.48 -3.05 17.59
N LYS A 28 -8.70 -4.09 17.31
CA LYS A 28 -7.31 -4.18 17.77
C LYS A 28 -6.50 -3.16 16.97
N PHE A 29 -5.94 -2.17 17.66
CA PHE A 29 -5.13 -1.11 17.05
C PHE A 29 -3.79 -1.01 17.75
N GLU A 30 -2.72 -1.16 17.00
CA GLU A 30 -1.34 -1.05 17.46
C GLU A 30 -0.65 0.09 16.72
N VAL A 31 0.27 0.75 17.42
CA VAL A 31 1.11 1.81 16.84
C VAL A 31 2.56 1.40 17.02
N SER A 32 3.31 1.40 15.92
CA SER A 32 4.74 1.23 15.89
C SER A 32 5.36 2.50 15.33
N GLU A 33 6.16 3.20 16.13
CA GLU A 33 6.72 4.51 15.75
C GLU A 33 7.64 4.39 14.55
N ARG A 34 8.59 3.49 14.60
CA ARG A 34 9.54 3.26 13.50
C ARG A 34 10.02 1.81 13.53
N LEU A 35 9.94 1.17 12.38
CA LEU A 35 10.47 -0.17 12.18
C LEU A 35 11.79 -0.08 11.39
N ASN A 36 12.73 -0.97 11.66
CA ASN A 36 13.83 -1.21 10.74
C ASN A 36 13.30 -1.91 9.49
N HIS A 37 14.13 -2.04 8.46
CA HIS A 37 13.73 -2.61 7.18
C HIS A 37 13.22 -4.06 7.31
N GLU A 38 13.91 -4.88 8.10
CA GLU A 38 13.57 -6.29 8.25
C GLU A 38 12.23 -6.47 8.96
N ASP A 39 11.99 -5.74 10.04
CA ASP A 39 10.73 -5.78 10.79
C ASP A 39 9.56 -5.23 9.95
N LEU A 40 9.79 -4.19 9.14
CA LEU A 40 8.77 -3.68 8.22
C LEU A 40 8.39 -4.73 7.18
N VAL A 41 9.36 -5.39 6.56
CA VAL A 41 9.11 -6.47 5.59
C VAL A 41 8.34 -7.61 6.23
N GLN A 42 8.68 -8.03 7.45
CA GLN A 42 7.96 -9.08 8.16
C GLN A 42 6.52 -8.67 8.50
N LEU A 43 6.32 -7.43 8.94
CA LEU A 43 4.98 -6.90 9.17
C LEU A 43 4.14 -6.88 7.89
N LEU A 44 4.70 -6.39 6.77
CA LEU A 44 4.02 -6.39 5.49
C LEU A 44 3.61 -7.81 5.07
N ILE A 45 4.54 -8.76 5.05
CA ILE A 45 4.29 -10.16 4.64
C ILE A 45 3.19 -10.81 5.50
N SER A 46 3.13 -10.47 6.79
CA SER A 46 2.12 -11.00 7.72
C SER A 46 0.76 -10.31 7.61
N SER A 47 0.66 -9.23 6.85
CA SER A 47 -0.55 -8.43 6.71
C SER A 47 -1.50 -8.99 5.65
N LEU A 48 -2.80 -8.76 5.82
CA LEU A 48 -3.82 -9.07 4.81
C LEU A 48 -3.77 -8.11 3.64
N ALA A 49 -3.53 -6.84 3.92
CA ALA A 49 -3.40 -5.75 2.97
C ALA A 49 -2.67 -4.58 3.62
N VAL A 50 -2.08 -3.74 2.80
CA VAL A 50 -1.57 -2.42 3.22
C VAL A 50 -2.63 -1.38 2.87
N VAL A 51 -2.87 -0.46 3.80
CA VAL A 51 -3.88 0.61 3.65
C VAL A 51 -3.21 1.97 3.75
N SER A 52 -3.50 2.88 2.83
CA SER A 52 -3.10 4.28 2.95
C SER A 52 -4.21 5.24 2.57
N LEU A 53 -4.35 6.27 3.40
CA LEU A 53 -5.23 7.41 3.16
C LEU A 53 -4.41 8.71 3.04
N ALA A 54 -3.14 8.60 2.62
CA ALA A 54 -2.29 9.75 2.44
C ALA A 54 -2.92 10.76 1.48
N HIS A 55 -2.76 12.05 1.79
CA HIS A 55 -3.24 13.14 0.95
C HIS A 55 -2.18 13.50 -0.08
N GLN A 56 -2.60 13.63 -1.34
CA GLN A 56 -1.75 14.12 -2.43
C GLN A 56 -0.39 13.40 -2.52
N GLU A 57 -0.41 12.08 -2.32
CA GLU A 57 0.79 11.25 -2.49
C GLU A 57 1.35 11.43 -3.90
N PRO A 58 2.61 11.88 -4.07
CA PRO A 58 3.13 12.21 -5.40
C PRO A 58 3.26 11.02 -6.35
N PHE A 59 3.68 9.87 -5.83
CA PHE A 59 3.93 8.68 -6.65
C PHE A 59 3.29 7.40 -6.08
N GLY A 60 3.34 7.21 -4.77
CA GLY A 60 2.80 6.02 -4.11
C GLY A 60 3.82 4.90 -3.94
N LEU A 61 4.89 5.15 -3.18
CA LEU A 61 5.86 4.10 -2.85
C LEU A 61 5.26 3.02 -1.95
N THR A 62 4.34 3.37 -1.07
CA THR A 62 3.69 2.41 -0.15
C THR A 62 3.06 1.22 -0.86
N PRO A 63 2.24 1.37 -1.92
CA PRO A 63 1.76 0.21 -2.68
C PRO A 63 2.87 -0.54 -3.42
N VAL A 64 3.93 0.14 -3.87
CA VAL A 64 5.08 -0.53 -4.51
C VAL A 64 5.78 -1.45 -3.51
N GLU A 65 6.01 -1.00 -2.28
CA GLU A 65 6.59 -1.80 -1.20
C GLU A 65 5.70 -3.01 -0.85
N ALA A 66 4.39 -2.80 -0.75
CA ALA A 66 3.43 -3.87 -0.53
C ALA A 66 3.46 -4.91 -1.65
N HIS A 67 3.43 -4.47 -2.90
CA HIS A 67 3.47 -5.32 -4.09
C HIS A 67 4.78 -6.10 -4.21
N ALA A 68 5.92 -5.50 -3.86
CA ALA A 68 7.22 -6.16 -3.89
C ALA A 68 7.25 -7.40 -3.00
N VAL A 69 6.62 -7.34 -1.84
CA VAL A 69 6.49 -8.49 -0.92
C VAL A 69 5.23 -9.34 -1.17
N GLY A 70 4.43 -8.97 -2.17
CA GLY A 70 3.24 -9.72 -2.59
C GLY A 70 2.03 -9.51 -1.69
N VAL A 71 1.89 -8.34 -1.11
CA VAL A 71 0.74 -7.95 -0.29
C VAL A 71 -0.16 -6.99 -1.07
N PRO A 72 -1.49 -7.19 -1.07
CA PRO A 72 -2.43 -6.29 -1.71
C PRO A 72 -2.40 -4.88 -1.11
N ALA A 73 -2.65 -3.88 -1.94
CA ALA A 73 -2.73 -2.49 -1.53
C ALA A 73 -4.16 -1.96 -1.64
N LEU A 74 -4.67 -1.34 -0.58
CA LEU A 74 -5.97 -0.65 -0.55
C LEU A 74 -5.69 0.83 -0.29
N MET A 75 -5.81 1.65 -1.32
CA MET A 75 -5.39 3.05 -1.26
C MET A 75 -6.56 3.98 -1.57
N VAL A 76 -6.49 5.18 -1.02
CA VAL A 76 -7.41 6.22 -1.44
C VAL A 76 -7.18 6.56 -2.91
N ASP A 77 -8.26 6.77 -3.67
CA ASP A 77 -8.20 7.16 -5.08
C ASP A 77 -7.85 8.64 -5.23
N GLU A 78 -6.61 8.97 -4.85
CA GLU A 78 -6.07 10.33 -4.91
C GLU A 78 -4.55 10.30 -5.21
N GLY A 79 -4.06 11.37 -5.84
CA GLY A 79 -2.63 11.53 -6.11
C GLY A 79 -2.04 10.45 -7.01
N GLY A 80 -0.82 10.04 -6.73
CA GLY A 80 -0.03 9.11 -7.54
C GLY A 80 -0.36 7.62 -7.37
N PHE A 81 -1.30 7.25 -6.49
CA PHE A 81 -1.62 5.84 -6.26
C PHE A 81 -2.14 5.12 -7.52
N SER A 82 -2.85 5.83 -8.40
CA SER A 82 -3.32 5.29 -9.68
C SER A 82 -2.19 4.90 -10.64
N SER A 83 -0.97 5.40 -10.43
CA SER A 83 0.21 5.01 -11.20
C SER A 83 0.82 3.68 -10.75
N THR A 84 0.47 3.21 -9.55
CA THR A 84 1.08 2.04 -8.90
C THR A 84 0.08 0.95 -8.54
N ILE A 85 -1.22 1.21 -8.72
CA ILE A 85 -2.31 0.25 -8.48
C ILE A 85 -3.21 0.17 -9.72
N ILE A 86 -3.61 -1.04 -10.06
CA ILE A 86 -4.69 -1.31 -11.01
C ILE A 86 -5.88 -1.80 -10.18
N ASP A 87 -6.94 -0.96 -10.11
CA ASP A 87 -8.11 -1.25 -9.30
C ASP A 87 -8.76 -2.60 -9.65
N GLY A 88 -9.04 -3.41 -8.63
CA GLY A 88 -9.60 -4.75 -8.75
C GLY A 88 -8.61 -5.82 -9.25
N GLU A 89 -7.38 -5.45 -9.66
CA GLU A 89 -6.37 -6.39 -10.17
C GLU A 89 -5.16 -6.55 -9.25
N SER A 90 -4.64 -5.46 -8.67
CA SER A 90 -3.50 -5.49 -7.74
C SER A 90 -3.84 -5.01 -6.33
N GLY A 91 -5.05 -4.57 -6.13
CA GLY A 91 -5.61 -4.00 -4.92
C GLY A 91 -6.84 -3.19 -5.24
N ARG A 92 -7.12 -2.16 -4.46
CA ARG A 92 -8.26 -1.28 -4.69
C ARG A 92 -7.88 0.19 -4.56
N LEU A 93 -8.47 1.00 -5.42
CA LEU A 93 -8.52 2.45 -5.31
C LEU A 93 -9.90 2.86 -4.84
N LEU A 94 -9.99 3.57 -3.73
CA LEU A 94 -11.24 3.78 -3.00
C LEU A 94 -11.48 5.26 -2.72
N PRO A 95 -12.71 5.76 -2.91
CA PRO A 95 -13.03 7.13 -2.49
C PRO A 95 -12.83 7.30 -0.99
N ARG A 96 -12.22 8.41 -0.56
CA ARG A 96 -11.84 8.68 0.84
C ARG A 96 -12.99 8.48 1.83
N ASN A 97 -14.16 8.98 1.51
CA ASN A 97 -15.30 9.03 2.42
C ASN A 97 -16.37 7.95 2.13
N ASP A 98 -16.07 6.98 1.27
CA ASP A 98 -16.98 5.87 1.00
C ASP A 98 -16.66 4.66 1.87
N TYR A 99 -17.13 4.70 3.10
CA TYR A 99 -16.89 3.63 4.09
C TYR A 99 -17.43 2.26 3.65
N ALA A 100 -18.47 2.23 2.82
CA ALA A 100 -19.03 0.97 2.32
C ALA A 100 -18.04 0.29 1.35
N SER A 101 -17.44 1.06 0.43
CA SER A 101 -16.40 0.56 -0.48
C SER A 101 -15.15 0.09 0.28
N TRP A 102 -14.69 0.83 1.31
CA TRP A 102 -13.60 0.40 2.18
C TRP A 102 -13.90 -0.91 2.90
N HIS A 103 -15.10 -1.04 3.45
CA HIS A 103 -15.52 -2.28 4.11
C HIS A 103 -15.56 -3.46 3.12
N SER A 104 -16.09 -3.25 1.90
CA SER A 104 -16.09 -4.27 0.85
C SER A 104 -14.67 -4.69 0.48
N ALA A 105 -13.77 -3.73 0.23
CA ALA A 105 -12.39 -4.00 -0.14
C ALA A 105 -11.61 -4.76 0.95
N LEU A 106 -11.84 -4.43 2.22
CA LEU A 106 -11.26 -5.17 3.34
C LEU A 106 -11.77 -6.62 3.38
N ASN A 107 -13.07 -6.84 3.12
CA ASN A 107 -13.63 -8.20 3.03
C ASN A 107 -13.06 -8.95 1.82
N GLU A 108 -12.93 -8.31 0.65
CA GLU A 108 -12.29 -8.89 -0.53
C GLU A 108 -10.85 -9.32 -0.22
N ALA A 109 -10.09 -8.51 0.54
CA ALA A 109 -8.73 -8.83 0.96
C ALA A 109 -8.65 -10.01 1.95
N THR A 110 -9.74 -10.39 2.62
CA THR A 110 -9.76 -11.62 3.45
C THR A 110 -9.84 -12.90 2.60
N ASN A 111 -10.30 -12.81 1.36
CA ASN A 111 -10.40 -13.95 0.46
C ASN A 111 -9.01 -14.35 -0.05
N PRO A 112 -8.54 -15.60 0.19
CA PRO A 112 -7.21 -16.04 -0.24
C PRO A 112 -7.01 -16.03 -1.77
N GLU A 113 -8.06 -16.23 -2.53
CA GLU A 113 -8.01 -16.22 -4.00
C GLU A 113 -7.78 -14.80 -4.54
N ASN A 114 -8.53 -13.81 -4.02
CA ASN A 114 -8.34 -12.42 -4.36
C ASN A 114 -6.91 -11.95 -3.99
N ARG A 115 -6.44 -12.28 -2.78
CA ARG A 115 -5.07 -11.95 -2.36
C ARG A 115 -4.03 -12.52 -3.31
N ARG A 116 -4.16 -13.79 -3.70
CA ARG A 116 -3.23 -14.43 -4.62
C ARG A 116 -3.23 -13.74 -5.99
N LYS A 117 -4.42 -13.42 -6.52
CA LYS A 117 -4.57 -12.69 -7.80
C LYS A 117 -3.93 -11.31 -7.70
N TRP A 118 -4.28 -10.54 -6.69
CA TRP A 118 -3.78 -9.19 -6.49
C TRP A 118 -2.25 -9.16 -6.25
N SER A 119 -1.75 -10.12 -5.47
CA SER A 119 -0.30 -10.26 -5.22
C SER A 119 0.46 -10.56 -6.50
N ALA A 120 -0.05 -11.44 -7.35
CA ALA A 120 0.59 -11.77 -8.63
C ALA A 120 0.68 -10.53 -9.52
N LYS A 121 -0.45 -9.81 -9.66
CA LYS A 121 -0.50 -8.59 -10.47
C LYS A 121 0.36 -7.46 -9.90
N GLY A 122 0.37 -7.29 -8.58
CA GLY A 122 1.23 -6.31 -7.92
C GLY A 122 2.71 -6.54 -8.22
N ARG A 123 3.19 -7.79 -8.17
CA ARG A 123 4.58 -8.10 -8.54
C ARG A 123 4.90 -7.81 -10.01
N GLU A 124 3.94 -8.00 -10.92
CA GLU A 124 4.10 -7.62 -12.33
C GLU A 124 4.30 -6.11 -12.47
N ILE A 125 3.50 -5.31 -11.73
CA ILE A 125 3.62 -3.84 -11.72
C ILE A 125 5.01 -3.43 -11.23
N VAL A 126 5.46 -3.96 -10.09
CA VAL A 126 6.81 -3.64 -9.55
C VAL A 126 7.89 -3.95 -10.56
N LYS A 127 7.82 -5.13 -11.19
CA LYS A 127 8.79 -5.52 -12.22
C LYS A 127 8.75 -4.58 -13.44
N HIS A 128 7.57 -4.14 -13.86
CA HIS A 128 7.41 -3.22 -14.98
C HIS A 128 7.92 -1.81 -14.66
N LEU A 129 7.73 -1.36 -13.41
CA LEU A 129 8.22 -0.05 -12.97
C LEU A 129 9.75 0.04 -12.93
N ALA A 130 10.46 -1.11 -12.93
CA ALA A 130 11.93 -1.18 -12.99
C ALA A 130 12.61 -0.19 -12.02
N LEU A 131 12.13 -0.17 -10.75
CA LEU A 131 12.61 0.79 -9.73
C LEU A 131 13.96 0.42 -9.13
N ASP A 132 14.50 -0.74 -9.48
CA ASP A 132 15.85 -1.11 -9.13
C ASP A 132 16.89 -0.25 -9.89
N PRO A 133 18.12 -0.08 -9.34
CA PRO A 133 19.13 0.79 -9.95
C PRO A 133 19.51 0.41 -11.39
N GLU A 134 19.51 -0.87 -11.70
CA GLU A 134 19.89 -1.39 -13.01
C GLU A 134 18.79 -1.11 -14.06
N GLY A 135 17.52 -1.36 -13.70
CA GLY A 135 16.36 -1.03 -14.53
C GLY A 135 16.28 0.48 -14.83
N ARG A 136 16.52 1.32 -13.83
CA ARG A 136 16.53 2.78 -13.99
C ARG A 136 17.66 3.27 -14.88
N ALA A 137 18.87 2.70 -14.75
CA ALA A 137 19.98 3.03 -15.60
C ALA A 137 19.70 2.67 -17.07
N LEU A 138 19.11 1.52 -17.34
CA LEU A 138 18.72 1.10 -18.70
C LEU A 138 17.65 2.00 -19.32
N GLU A 139 16.63 2.41 -18.55
CA GLU A 139 15.62 3.37 -19.03
C GLU A 139 16.26 4.72 -19.38
N LEU A 140 17.10 5.24 -18.51
CA LEU A 140 17.79 6.51 -18.73
C LEU A 140 18.66 6.46 -19.99
N LEU A 141 19.40 5.37 -20.19
CA LEU A 141 20.22 5.17 -21.40
C LEU A 141 19.37 5.16 -22.67
N LYS A 142 18.18 4.54 -22.66
CA LYS A 142 17.26 4.56 -23.81
C LYS A 142 16.80 5.98 -24.14
N ILE A 143 16.42 6.76 -23.12
CA ILE A 143 15.99 8.15 -23.31
C ILE A 143 17.13 8.99 -23.88
N ILE A 144 18.35 8.88 -23.34
CA ILE A 144 19.53 9.58 -23.84
C ILE A 144 19.80 9.23 -25.30
N GLN A 145 19.75 7.95 -25.69
CA GLN A 145 19.94 7.50 -27.05
C GLN A 145 18.91 8.09 -28.04
N GLN A 146 17.67 8.28 -27.60
CA GLN A 146 16.61 8.91 -28.40
C GLN A 146 16.83 10.42 -28.61
N LEU A 147 17.47 11.09 -27.63
CA LEU A 147 17.73 12.53 -27.70
C LEU A 147 18.97 12.89 -28.55
N ILE A 148 19.84 11.92 -28.84
CA ILE A 148 21.10 12.11 -29.60
C ILE A 148 20.90 11.79 -31.07
N GLN A 149 19.79 11.18 -31.46
CA GLN A 149 19.40 10.93 -32.87
C GLN A 149 18.68 12.13 -33.46
#